data_61b0461caf9fa7076e6d9c84adbaa2ef
#
_entry.id   61b0461caf9fa7076e6d9c84adbaa2ef
#
_cell.length_a   1.000
_cell.length_b   1.000
_cell.length_c   1.000
_cell.angle_alpha   90.00
_cell.angle_beta   90.00
_cell.angle_gamma   90.00
#
_symmetry.space_group_name_H-M   'P 1'
#
loop_
_entity.id
_entity.type
_entity.pdbx_description
1 polymer ?
#
loop_
_entity_poly.entity_id
_entity_poly.type
_entity_poly.pdbx_seq_one_letter_code
_entity_poly.pdbx_strand_id
1 'polypeptide(L)'
;VIIAAADKIRRSCDTIGGRLFRAQRYANSLKEVARSRGYSDQQIDAFLDSKAERAKVREKRNVYFQNQGASNLDHASLCVLGYAEIARNSQIGYLLKAR
;
A
#
# COMPACT_ATOMS: atom_id res chain seq x y z
N VAL A 1 1.88 3.01 4.27
CA VAL A 1 0.41 2.93 4.09
C VAL A 1 0.04 2.73 2.63
N ILE A 2 0.72 3.42 1.72
CA ILE A 2 0.40 3.35 0.27
C ILE A 2 0.57 1.93 -0.27
N ILE A 3 1.70 1.29 0.00
CA ILE A 3 1.96 -0.09 -0.45
C ILE A 3 0.95 -1.05 0.18
N ALA A 4 0.71 -0.91 1.49
CA ALA A 4 -0.23 -1.78 2.20
C ALA A 4 -1.66 -1.62 1.67
N ALA A 5 -2.08 -0.40 1.35
CA ALA A 5 -3.40 -0.14 0.77
C ALA A 5 -3.51 -0.76 -0.63
N ALA A 6 -2.53 -0.55 -1.50
CA ALA A 6 -2.52 -1.14 -2.83
C ALA A 6 -2.52 -2.67 -2.78
N ASP A 7 -1.74 -3.26 -1.89
CA ASP A 7 -1.68 -4.71 -1.73
C ASP A 7 -3.02 -5.29 -1.26
N LYS A 8 -3.67 -4.65 -0.30
CA LYS A 8 -4.98 -5.13 0.19
C LYS A 8 -6.05 -5.02 -0.90
N ILE A 9 -6.06 -3.93 -1.66
CA ILE A 9 -7.00 -3.75 -2.78
C ILE A 9 -6.79 -4.85 -3.81
N ARG A 10 -5.54 -5.08 -4.23
CA ARG A 10 -5.20 -6.11 -5.21
C ARG A 10 -5.66 -7.50 -4.76
N ARG A 11 -5.44 -7.84 -3.49
CA ARG A 11 -5.81 -9.15 -2.94
C ARG A 11 -7.32 -9.31 -2.78
N SER A 12 -8.05 -8.21 -2.65
CA SER A 12 -9.50 -8.21 -2.42
C SER A 12 -10.32 -8.08 -3.69
N CYS A 13 -9.69 -7.73 -4.81
CA CYS A 13 -10.40 -7.45 -6.07
C CYS A 13 -9.73 -8.19 -7.22
N ASP A 14 -10.39 -9.22 -7.74
CA ASP A 14 -9.85 -10.08 -8.80
C ASP A 14 -9.62 -9.35 -10.13
N THR A 15 -10.32 -8.24 -10.34
CA THR A 15 -10.21 -7.46 -11.58
C THR A 15 -9.13 -6.39 -11.52
N ILE A 16 -8.43 -6.26 -10.38
CA ILE A 16 -7.33 -5.32 -10.21
C ILE A 16 -6.06 -6.11 -9.89
N GLY A 17 -5.00 -5.84 -10.64
CA GLY A 17 -3.67 -6.38 -10.42
C GLY A 17 -2.71 -5.35 -9.87
N GLY A 18 -1.57 -5.81 -9.37
CA GLY A 18 -0.46 -4.96 -8.92
C GLY A 18 0.58 -4.76 -10.02
N ARG A 19 1.13 -3.56 -10.07
CA ARG A 19 2.28 -3.26 -10.93
C ARG A 19 3.57 -3.50 -10.14
N LEU A 20 4.08 -4.72 -10.22
CA LEU A 20 5.15 -5.21 -9.34
C LEU A 20 6.44 -4.39 -9.47
N PHE A 21 6.83 -4.00 -10.68
CA PHE A 21 8.04 -3.21 -10.86
C PHE A 21 7.91 -1.80 -10.28
N ARG A 22 6.73 -1.20 -10.40
CA ARG A 22 6.45 0.11 -9.78
C ARG A 22 6.48 0.01 -8.27
N ALA A 23 5.88 -1.06 -7.72
CA ALA A 23 5.89 -1.30 -6.27
C ALA A 23 7.33 -1.50 -5.76
N GLN A 24 8.14 -2.24 -6.48
CA GLN A 24 9.54 -2.47 -6.13
C GLN A 24 10.33 -1.16 -6.10
N ARG A 25 10.17 -0.34 -7.15
CA ARG A 25 10.85 0.96 -7.21
C ARG A 25 10.38 1.91 -6.11
N TYR A 26 9.09 1.90 -5.82
CA TYR A 26 8.53 2.72 -4.75
C TYR A 26 9.09 2.30 -3.39
N ALA A 27 9.12 0.99 -3.10
CA ALA A 27 9.70 0.46 -1.87
C ALA A 27 11.17 0.83 -1.75
N ASN A 28 11.94 0.71 -2.82
CA ASN A 28 13.36 1.07 -2.83
C ASN A 28 13.56 2.57 -2.58
N SER A 29 12.72 3.43 -3.13
CA SER A 29 12.81 4.87 -2.89
C SER A 29 12.54 5.23 -1.42
N LEU A 30 11.62 4.53 -0.77
CA LEU A 30 11.36 4.72 0.66
C LEU A 30 12.55 4.30 1.51
N LYS A 31 13.22 3.20 1.15
CA LYS A 31 14.44 2.75 1.82
C LYS A 31 15.56 3.78 1.66
N GLU A 32 15.71 4.37 0.48
CA GLU A 32 16.70 5.44 0.24
C GLU A 32 16.41 6.67 1.11
N VAL A 33 15.16 7.07 1.26
CA VAL A 33 14.78 8.16 2.15
C VAL A 33 15.19 7.83 3.60
N ALA A 34 14.93 6.61 4.06
CA ALA A 34 15.31 6.18 5.40
C ALA A 34 16.83 6.22 5.59
N ARG A 35 17.60 5.73 4.60
CA ARG A 35 19.08 5.79 4.64
C ARG A 35 19.56 7.24 4.72
N SER A 36 18.98 8.14 3.95
CA SER A 36 19.35 9.56 3.96
C SER A 36 19.09 10.24 5.30
N ARG A 37 18.19 9.67 6.10
CA ARG A 37 17.89 10.13 7.46
C ARG A 37 18.72 9.46 8.53
N GLY A 38 19.71 8.64 8.14
CA GLY A 38 20.66 8.03 9.06
C GLY A 38 20.31 6.61 9.53
N TYR A 39 19.27 6.01 9.00
CA TYR A 39 18.94 4.62 9.34
C TYR A 39 19.82 3.66 8.57
N SER A 40 20.36 2.65 9.26
CA SER A 40 21.12 1.56 8.61
C SER A 40 20.17 0.57 7.95
N ASP A 41 20.67 -0.22 7.02
CA ASP A 41 19.90 -1.29 6.38
C ASP A 41 19.39 -2.29 7.41
N GLN A 42 20.17 -2.59 8.43
CA GLN A 42 19.78 -3.48 9.51
C GLN A 42 18.59 -2.93 10.30
N GLN A 43 18.60 -1.62 10.59
CA GLN A 43 17.48 -0.96 11.27
C GLN A 43 16.21 -0.96 10.41
N ILE A 44 16.36 -0.72 9.10
CA ILE A 44 15.24 -0.75 8.15
C ILE A 44 14.63 -2.14 8.10
N ASP A 45 15.45 -3.19 7.99
CA ASP A 45 14.97 -4.57 7.95
C ASP A 45 14.27 -4.96 9.24
N ALA A 46 14.82 -4.56 10.40
CA ALA A 46 14.20 -4.82 11.69
C ALA A 46 12.81 -4.15 11.80
N PHE A 47 12.67 -2.93 11.29
CA PHE A 47 11.38 -2.22 11.26
C PHE A 47 10.38 -2.96 10.39
N LEU A 48 10.79 -3.39 9.18
CA LEU A 48 9.91 -4.10 8.26
C LEU A 48 9.47 -5.48 8.77
N ASP A 49 10.29 -6.12 9.59
CA ASP A 49 10.00 -7.44 10.18
C ASP A 49 9.23 -7.34 11.49
N SER A 50 9.06 -6.15 12.05
CA SER A 50 8.38 -5.96 13.33
C SER A 50 6.88 -6.19 13.19
N LYS A 51 6.35 -7.15 13.97
CA LYS A 51 4.90 -7.41 14.02
C LYS A 51 4.13 -6.20 14.53
N ALA A 52 4.67 -5.50 15.53
CA ALA A 52 4.04 -4.31 16.09
C ALA A 52 3.93 -3.19 15.04
N GLU A 53 5.00 -2.96 14.28
CA GLU A 53 5.00 -1.94 13.23
C GLU A 53 4.07 -2.31 12.08
N ARG A 54 4.02 -3.58 11.70
CA ARG A 54 3.08 -4.06 10.68
C ARG A 54 1.63 -3.87 11.12
N ALA A 55 1.33 -4.11 12.40
CA ALA A 55 -0.01 -3.89 12.94
C ALA A 55 -0.40 -2.41 12.86
N LYS A 56 0.53 -1.50 13.18
CA LYS A 56 0.30 -0.06 13.06
C LYS A 56 0.02 0.35 11.62
N VAL A 57 0.76 -0.22 10.67
CA VAL A 57 0.55 0.07 9.24
C VAL A 57 -0.83 -0.41 8.79
N ARG A 58 -1.25 -1.62 9.20
CA ARG A 58 -2.58 -2.11 8.88
C ARG A 58 -3.68 -1.24 9.46
N GLU A 59 -3.51 -0.76 10.68
CA GLU A 59 -4.48 0.13 11.32
C GLU A 59 -4.61 1.45 10.55
N LYS A 60 -3.50 2.06 10.19
CA LYS A 60 -3.49 3.29 9.37
C LYS A 60 -4.10 3.07 7.99
N ARG A 61 -3.82 1.93 7.37
CA ARG A 61 -4.41 1.52 6.11
C ARG A 61 -5.94 1.45 6.23
N ASN A 62 -6.43 0.82 7.27
CA ASN A 62 -7.86 0.66 7.49
C ASN A 62 -8.56 1.99 7.75
N VAL A 63 -7.91 2.90 8.48
CA VAL A 63 -8.41 4.27 8.67
C VAL A 63 -8.49 5.00 7.32
N TYR A 64 -7.47 4.85 6.48
CA TYR A 64 -7.51 5.43 5.14
C TYR A 64 -8.71 4.91 4.34
N PHE A 65 -8.96 3.60 4.36
CA PHE A 65 -10.12 3.03 3.67
C PHE A 65 -11.43 3.62 4.18
N GLN A 66 -11.59 3.72 5.50
CA GLN A 66 -12.79 4.29 6.10
C GLN A 66 -13.00 5.75 5.67
N ASN A 67 -11.92 6.53 5.62
CA ASN A 67 -11.98 7.92 5.19
C ASN A 67 -12.37 8.05 3.71
N GLN A 68 -12.14 7.01 2.92
CA GLN A 68 -12.52 6.97 1.50
C GLN A 68 -13.88 6.29 1.28
N GLY A 69 -14.61 5.98 2.34
CA GLY A 69 -15.91 5.32 2.23
C GLY A 69 -15.84 3.82 1.95
N ALA A 70 -14.70 3.20 2.22
CA ALA A 70 -14.49 1.77 2.02
C ALA A 70 -14.22 1.05 3.34
N SER A 71 -14.14 -0.27 3.31
CA SER A 71 -13.80 -1.08 4.48
C SER A 71 -12.90 -2.25 4.07
N ASN A 72 -11.91 -2.54 4.89
CA ASN A 72 -11.07 -3.71 4.70
C ASN A 72 -11.85 -5.03 4.79
N LEU A 73 -13.06 -5.00 5.34
CA LEU A 73 -13.95 -6.16 5.47
C LEU A 73 -14.93 -6.29 4.31
N ASP A 74 -15.00 -5.32 3.43
CA ASP A 74 -15.91 -5.29 2.27
C ASP A 74 -15.10 -5.23 0.98
N HIS A 75 -14.91 -6.39 0.35
CA HIS A 75 -14.11 -6.52 -0.88
C HIS A 75 -14.68 -5.69 -2.02
N ALA A 76 -16.00 -5.62 -2.15
CA ALA A 76 -16.63 -4.82 -3.20
C ALA A 76 -16.29 -3.34 -3.05
N SER A 77 -16.28 -2.82 -1.83
CA SER A 77 -15.91 -1.42 -1.58
C SER A 77 -14.45 -1.15 -1.92
N LEU A 78 -13.57 -2.13 -1.72
CA LEU A 78 -12.15 -2.01 -2.09
C LEU A 78 -11.95 -2.04 -3.60
N CYS A 79 -12.76 -2.79 -4.34
CA CYS A 79 -12.74 -2.73 -5.81
C CYS A 79 -13.13 -1.34 -6.31
N VAL A 80 -14.21 -0.76 -5.77
CA VAL A 80 -14.65 0.59 -6.12
C VAL A 80 -13.55 1.61 -5.82
N LEU A 81 -12.96 1.54 -4.63
CA LEU A 81 -11.86 2.43 -4.25
C LEU A 81 -10.65 2.25 -5.18
N GLY A 82 -10.31 1.01 -5.50
CA GLY A 82 -9.19 0.71 -6.39
C GLY A 82 -9.34 1.35 -7.77
N TYR A 83 -10.52 1.23 -8.36
CA TYR A 83 -10.80 1.88 -9.65
C TYR A 83 -10.76 3.40 -9.55
N ALA A 84 -11.26 3.98 -8.45
CA ALA A 84 -11.19 5.41 -8.22
C ALA A 84 -9.74 5.90 -8.09
N GLU A 85 -8.90 5.13 -7.37
CA GLU A 85 -7.48 5.46 -7.23
C GLU A 85 -6.75 5.39 -8.56
N ILE A 86 -7.03 4.38 -9.38
CA ILE A 86 -6.46 4.26 -10.74
C ILE A 86 -6.89 5.45 -11.59
N ALA A 87 -8.18 5.80 -11.57
CA ALA A 87 -8.71 6.90 -12.36
C ALA A 87 -8.11 8.26 -11.98
N ARG A 88 -7.85 8.47 -10.69
CA ARG A 88 -7.21 9.71 -10.20
C ARG A 88 -5.70 9.73 -10.40
N ASN A 89 -5.13 8.60 -10.78
CA ASN A 89 -3.68 8.43 -10.87
C ASN A 89 -2.98 8.84 -9.56
N SER A 90 -3.57 8.45 -8.43
CA SER A 90 -2.95 8.61 -7.10
C SER A 90 -1.72 7.72 -6.97
N GLN A 91 -0.95 7.88 -5.90
CA GLN A 91 0.18 6.99 -5.65
C GLN A 91 -0.27 5.54 -5.48
N ILE A 92 -1.42 5.30 -4.85
CA ILE A 92 -1.99 3.95 -4.75
C ILE A 92 -2.38 3.46 -6.14
N GLY A 93 -3.08 4.28 -6.93
CA GLY A 93 -3.48 3.93 -8.30
C GLY A 93 -2.31 3.69 -9.22
N TYR A 94 -1.21 4.40 -9.02
CA TYR A 94 0.04 4.20 -9.77
C TYR A 94 0.59 2.78 -9.61
N LEU A 95 0.35 2.14 -8.46
CA LEU A 95 0.81 0.79 -8.15
C LEU A 95 -0.17 -0.29 -8.60
N LEU A 96 -1.33 0.08 -9.12
CA LEU A 96 -2.40 -0.83 -9.53
C LEU A 96 -2.65 -0.75 -11.03
N LYS A 97 -3.30 -1.79 -11.55
CA LYS A 97 -3.79 -1.82 -12.93
C LYS A 97 -5.11 -2.57 -13.00
N ALA A 98 -6.02 -2.11 -13.83
CA ALA A 98 -7.20 -2.88 -14.19
C ALA A 98 -6.76 -4.05 -15.06
N ARG A 99 -7.29 -5.23 -14.76
CA ARG A 99 -7.01 -6.42 -15.56
C ARG A 99 -7.93 -6.51 -16.76
#